data_f303843fe57161402d873f599e12e041
#
_entry.id   f303843fe57161402d873f599e12e041
#
_cell.length_a   1.000
_cell.length_b   1.000
_cell.length_c   1.000
_cell.angle_alpha   90.00
_cell.angle_beta   90.00
_cell.angle_gamma   90.00
#
_symmetry.space_group_name_H-M   'P 1'
#
loop_
_entity.id
_entity.type
_entity.pdbx_description
1 polymer ?
#
loop_
_entity_poly.entity_id
_entity_poly.type
_entity_poly.pdbx_seq_one_letter_code
_entity_poly.pdbx_strand_id
1 'polypeptide(L)'
;MLKVALTGGIGSGKSTVADFLDELGAYVIDSDQLARDVVERGTPGYEAVLAAFGDGILTDGEIDRAKLAEIVFKDAAARATLESIIHPLVRDAAEKMVKSLPADAVVINQIPLLVETDGAKRFDFVITVSADEGVRRRRLIERGMKDYEITKRLAAQVNDAAREAIANSIIRNNGSIDELRQVVEELWRLELLPRSTEQ
;
A
#
# COMPACT_ATOMS: atom_id res chain seq x y z
N MET A 1 -3.07 2.54 20.87
CA MET A 1 -3.00 1.95 19.50
C MET A 1 -2.13 2.82 18.62
N LEU A 2 -1.14 2.26 17.95
CA LEU A 2 -0.25 3.00 17.04
C LEU A 2 -0.64 2.73 15.58
N LYS A 3 -1.03 3.76 14.83
CA LYS A 3 -1.34 3.68 13.40
C LYS A 3 -0.12 4.04 12.57
N VAL A 4 0.42 3.09 11.85
CA VAL A 4 1.64 3.23 11.06
C VAL A 4 1.33 3.16 9.58
N ALA A 5 1.80 4.12 8.79
CA ALA A 5 1.83 4.01 7.34
C ALA A 5 3.13 3.37 6.89
N LEU A 6 3.06 2.33 6.07
CA LEU A 6 4.20 1.69 5.42
C LEU A 6 4.15 1.98 3.93
N THR A 7 5.11 2.75 3.43
CA THR A 7 5.21 3.11 2.02
C THR A 7 6.56 2.73 1.42
N GLY A 8 6.70 2.83 0.12
CA GLY A 8 7.93 2.54 -0.59
C GLY A 8 7.70 2.34 -2.08
N GLY A 9 8.71 2.66 -2.88
CA GLY A 9 8.66 2.50 -4.32
C GLY A 9 8.59 1.04 -4.78
N ILE A 10 8.18 0.83 -6.02
CA ILE A 10 8.14 -0.51 -6.61
C ILE A 10 9.52 -1.19 -6.50
N GLY A 11 9.55 -2.45 -6.06
CA GLY A 11 10.79 -3.22 -5.88
C GLY A 11 11.61 -2.88 -4.64
N SER A 12 11.16 -1.95 -3.77
CA SER A 12 11.88 -1.60 -2.53
C SER A 12 11.87 -2.70 -1.46
N GLY A 13 10.91 -3.63 -1.50
CA GLY A 13 10.74 -4.67 -0.49
C GLY A 13 9.72 -4.34 0.59
N LYS A 14 8.82 -3.36 0.34
CA LYS A 14 7.74 -2.97 1.26
C LYS A 14 6.92 -4.17 1.78
N SER A 15 6.52 -5.09 0.90
CA SER A 15 5.73 -6.27 1.31
C SER A 15 6.52 -7.19 2.26
N THR A 16 7.82 -7.41 1.99
CA THR A 16 8.67 -8.20 2.89
C THR A 16 8.80 -7.56 4.28
N VAL A 17 8.90 -6.23 4.34
CA VAL A 17 8.89 -5.51 5.64
C VAL A 17 7.55 -5.68 6.35
N ALA A 18 6.43 -5.62 5.60
CA ALA A 18 5.11 -5.86 6.16
C ALA A 18 4.97 -7.28 6.73
N ASP A 19 5.45 -8.29 5.98
CA ASP A 19 5.44 -9.69 6.42
C ASP A 19 6.24 -9.87 7.72
N PHE A 20 7.41 -9.25 7.83
CA PHE A 20 8.21 -9.30 9.07
C PHE A 20 7.53 -8.59 10.24
N LEU A 21 6.86 -7.46 10.00
CA LEU A 21 6.09 -6.78 11.05
C LEU A 21 4.88 -7.60 11.51
N ASP A 22 4.21 -8.31 10.59
CA ASP A 22 3.13 -9.25 10.90
C ASP A 22 3.62 -10.40 11.79
N GLU A 23 4.76 -11.02 11.43
CA GLU A 23 5.41 -12.06 12.24
C GLU A 23 5.77 -11.58 13.67
N LEU A 24 6.05 -10.28 13.83
CA LEU A 24 6.35 -9.66 15.13
C LEU A 24 5.09 -9.29 15.93
N GLY A 25 3.89 -9.46 15.34
CA GLY A 25 2.62 -9.24 16.00
C GLY A 25 1.91 -7.92 15.62
N ALA A 26 2.35 -7.24 14.57
CA ALA A 26 1.60 -6.13 14.00
C ALA A 26 0.35 -6.62 13.27
N TYR A 27 -0.69 -5.79 13.22
CA TYR A 27 -1.86 -6.01 12.38
C TYR A 27 -1.64 -5.31 11.03
N VAL A 28 -1.42 -6.08 9.98
CA VAL A 28 -1.13 -5.53 8.64
C VAL A 28 -2.42 -5.36 7.84
N ILE A 29 -2.65 -4.16 7.31
CA ILE A 29 -3.74 -3.82 6.41
C ILE A 29 -3.14 -3.51 5.05
N ASP A 30 -3.47 -4.30 4.04
CA ASP A 30 -3.12 -4.03 2.64
C ASP A 30 -4.24 -3.23 1.98
N SER A 31 -4.00 -1.93 1.77
CA SER A 31 -4.96 -1.04 1.12
C SER A 31 -5.24 -1.42 -0.33
N ASP A 32 -4.29 -2.04 -1.03
CA ASP A 32 -4.51 -2.54 -2.39
C ASP A 32 -5.43 -3.77 -2.38
N GLN A 33 -5.30 -4.65 -1.37
CA GLN A 33 -6.21 -5.77 -1.20
C GLN A 33 -7.60 -5.28 -0.81
N LEU A 34 -7.72 -4.38 0.17
CA LEU A 34 -9.01 -3.78 0.53
C LEU A 34 -9.70 -3.11 -0.67
N ALA A 35 -8.94 -2.41 -1.53
CA ALA A 35 -9.49 -1.81 -2.74
C ALA A 35 -10.06 -2.85 -3.73
N ARG A 36 -9.61 -4.09 -3.64
CA ARG A 36 -10.16 -5.21 -4.41
C ARG A 36 -11.42 -5.77 -3.75
N ASP A 37 -11.36 -5.96 -2.44
CA ASP A 37 -12.43 -6.61 -1.68
C ASP A 37 -13.69 -5.75 -1.67
N VAL A 38 -13.56 -4.43 -1.54
CA VAL A 38 -14.71 -3.52 -1.48
C VAL A 38 -15.52 -3.43 -2.78
N VAL A 39 -14.97 -3.93 -3.89
CA VAL A 39 -15.66 -4.00 -5.20
C VAL A 39 -15.91 -5.43 -5.67
N GLU A 40 -15.81 -6.41 -4.80
CA GLU A 40 -16.22 -7.78 -5.09
C GLU A 40 -17.73 -7.89 -5.30
N ARG A 41 -18.15 -8.85 -6.12
CA ARG A 41 -19.56 -9.07 -6.42
C ARG A 41 -20.40 -9.19 -5.15
N GLY A 42 -21.51 -8.44 -5.12
CA GLY A 42 -22.43 -8.41 -3.97
C GLY A 42 -22.07 -7.34 -2.91
N THR A 43 -21.02 -6.55 -3.11
CA THR A 43 -20.71 -5.41 -2.26
C THR A 43 -21.38 -4.13 -2.77
N PRO A 44 -21.64 -3.13 -1.89
CA PRO A 44 -22.10 -1.81 -2.33
C PRO A 44 -21.12 -1.13 -3.31
N GLY A 45 -19.82 -1.39 -3.19
CA GLY A 45 -18.80 -0.86 -4.11
C GLY A 45 -18.91 -1.47 -5.50
N TYR A 46 -19.21 -2.75 -5.62
CA TYR A 46 -19.50 -3.39 -6.89
C TYR A 46 -20.64 -2.69 -7.63
N GLU A 47 -21.77 -2.51 -6.94
CA GLU A 47 -22.95 -1.85 -7.51
C GLU A 47 -22.65 -0.39 -7.93
N ALA A 48 -21.89 0.35 -7.11
CA ALA A 48 -21.53 1.73 -7.41
C ALA A 48 -20.59 1.83 -8.63
N VAL A 49 -19.61 0.92 -8.75
CA VAL A 49 -18.70 0.88 -9.90
C VAL A 49 -19.46 0.47 -11.16
N LEU A 50 -20.35 -0.53 -11.06
CA LEU A 50 -21.19 -0.96 -12.18
C LEU A 50 -22.11 0.16 -12.67
N ALA A 51 -22.74 0.91 -11.76
CA ALA A 51 -23.57 2.06 -12.09
C ALA A 51 -22.78 3.18 -12.81
N ALA A 52 -21.51 3.37 -12.46
CA ALA A 52 -20.66 4.42 -13.04
C ALA A 52 -20.04 4.02 -14.40
N PHE A 53 -19.70 2.75 -14.60
CA PHE A 53 -18.94 2.29 -15.76
C PHE A 53 -19.72 1.36 -16.71
N GLY A 54 -20.90 0.90 -16.28
CA GLY A 54 -21.76 0.01 -17.06
C GLY A 54 -21.26 -1.42 -17.14
N ASP A 55 -22.06 -2.30 -17.75
CA ASP A 55 -21.80 -3.76 -17.83
C ASP A 55 -20.59 -4.13 -18.70
N GLY A 56 -20.08 -3.20 -19.50
CA GLY A 56 -18.92 -3.42 -20.38
C GLY A 56 -17.64 -3.80 -19.63
N ILE A 57 -17.56 -3.49 -18.33
CA ILE A 57 -16.43 -3.82 -17.46
C ILE A 57 -16.51 -5.22 -16.86
N LEU A 58 -17.58 -5.99 -17.15
CA LEU A 58 -17.76 -7.32 -16.57
C LEU A 58 -17.15 -8.44 -17.45
N THR A 59 -16.74 -9.51 -16.76
CA THR A 59 -16.46 -10.84 -17.32
C THR A 59 -17.03 -11.85 -16.33
N ASP A 60 -17.91 -12.74 -16.79
CA ASP A 60 -18.60 -13.75 -15.98
C ASP A 60 -19.35 -13.19 -14.74
N GLY A 61 -19.81 -11.93 -14.85
CA GLY A 61 -20.54 -11.23 -13.79
C GLY A 61 -19.65 -10.63 -12.69
N GLU A 62 -18.35 -10.61 -12.88
CA GLU A 62 -17.37 -9.97 -12.00
C GLU A 62 -16.69 -8.80 -12.71
N ILE A 63 -16.24 -7.80 -11.93
CA ILE A 63 -15.48 -6.68 -12.49
C ILE A 63 -14.16 -7.18 -13.05
N ASP A 64 -14.02 -7.07 -14.37
CA ASP A 64 -12.77 -7.31 -15.08
C ASP A 64 -11.84 -6.13 -14.88
N ARG A 65 -10.86 -6.33 -14.02
CA ARG A 65 -9.88 -5.28 -13.63
C ARG A 65 -9.04 -4.80 -14.80
N ALA A 66 -8.79 -5.65 -15.80
CA ALA A 66 -8.03 -5.23 -16.97
C ALA A 66 -8.85 -4.27 -17.84
N LYS A 67 -10.14 -4.56 -18.06
CA LYS A 67 -11.05 -3.68 -18.78
C LYS A 67 -11.23 -2.35 -18.05
N LEU A 68 -11.46 -2.38 -16.73
CA LEU A 68 -11.59 -1.17 -15.93
C LEU A 68 -10.29 -0.35 -15.91
N ALA A 69 -9.14 -1.01 -15.76
CA ALA A 69 -7.84 -0.35 -15.82
C ALA A 69 -7.59 0.31 -17.17
N GLU A 70 -7.99 -0.32 -18.28
CA GLU A 70 -7.85 0.26 -19.62
C GLU A 70 -8.65 1.57 -19.77
N ILE A 71 -9.85 1.63 -19.20
CA ILE A 71 -10.70 2.83 -19.21
C ILE A 71 -10.05 3.95 -18.40
N VAL A 72 -9.71 3.68 -17.12
CA VAL A 72 -9.19 4.71 -16.20
C VAL A 72 -7.76 5.14 -16.54
N PHE A 73 -7.02 4.34 -17.27
CA PHE A 73 -5.68 4.69 -17.74
C PHE A 73 -5.75 5.72 -18.90
N LYS A 74 -6.80 5.64 -19.73
CA LYS A 74 -6.99 6.54 -20.88
C LYS A 74 -7.75 7.81 -20.55
N ASP A 75 -8.57 7.79 -19.49
CA ASP A 75 -9.46 8.89 -19.10
C ASP A 75 -9.25 9.28 -17.63
N ALA A 76 -8.72 10.49 -17.42
CA ALA A 76 -8.49 11.04 -16.09
C ALA A 76 -9.80 11.30 -15.31
N ALA A 77 -10.91 11.63 -16.00
CA ALA A 77 -12.20 11.83 -15.35
C ALA A 77 -12.78 10.49 -14.88
N ALA A 78 -12.69 9.44 -15.71
CA ALA A 78 -13.08 8.09 -15.31
C ALA A 78 -12.25 7.60 -14.13
N ARG A 79 -10.93 7.86 -14.10
CA ARG A 79 -10.07 7.54 -12.95
C ARG A 79 -10.53 8.27 -11.70
N ALA A 80 -10.78 9.58 -11.76
CA ALA A 80 -11.27 10.35 -10.62
C ALA A 80 -12.62 9.82 -10.10
N THR A 81 -13.52 9.39 -10.99
CA THR A 81 -14.79 8.77 -10.64
C THR A 81 -14.56 7.46 -9.87
N LEU A 82 -13.70 6.57 -10.37
CA LEU A 82 -13.40 5.30 -9.70
C LEU A 82 -12.77 5.54 -8.31
N GLU A 83 -11.81 6.45 -8.21
CA GLU A 83 -11.16 6.82 -6.96
C GLU A 83 -12.16 7.39 -5.95
N SER A 84 -13.12 8.22 -6.39
CA SER A 84 -14.17 8.78 -5.52
C SER A 84 -15.11 7.72 -4.95
N ILE A 85 -15.30 6.60 -5.64
CA ILE A 85 -16.10 5.44 -5.16
C ILE A 85 -15.27 4.59 -4.20
N ILE A 86 -14.05 4.22 -4.60
CA ILE A 86 -13.24 3.22 -3.87
C ILE A 86 -12.63 3.79 -2.60
N HIS A 87 -12.09 5.01 -2.62
CA HIS A 87 -11.35 5.55 -1.47
C HIS A 87 -12.17 5.65 -0.18
N PRO A 88 -13.45 6.08 -0.18
CA PRO A 88 -14.27 6.05 1.03
C PRO A 88 -14.48 4.62 1.55
N LEU A 89 -14.78 3.67 0.65
CA LEU A 89 -15.05 2.28 1.02
C LEU A 89 -13.84 1.60 1.64
N VAL A 90 -12.66 1.82 1.07
CA VAL A 90 -11.38 1.30 1.63
C VAL A 90 -11.12 1.89 3.00
N ARG A 91 -11.36 3.20 3.18
CA ARG A 91 -11.21 3.85 4.49
C ARG A 91 -12.15 3.27 5.53
N ASP A 92 -13.41 3.14 5.20
CA ASP A 92 -14.44 2.57 6.10
C ASP A 92 -14.13 1.12 6.45
N ALA A 93 -13.67 0.31 5.49
CA ALA A 93 -13.26 -1.06 5.74
C ALA A 93 -12.03 -1.12 6.68
N ALA A 94 -11.01 -0.32 6.41
CA ALA A 94 -9.82 -0.25 7.27
C ALA A 94 -10.18 0.24 8.69
N GLU A 95 -11.03 1.26 8.82
CA GLU A 95 -11.48 1.74 10.13
C GLU A 95 -12.28 0.68 10.92
N LYS A 96 -13.12 -0.10 10.25
CA LYS A 96 -13.85 -1.21 10.89
C LYS A 96 -12.90 -2.27 11.41
N MET A 97 -11.87 -2.63 10.62
CA MET A 97 -10.83 -3.57 11.07
C MET A 97 -10.11 -3.01 12.31
N VAL A 98 -9.66 -1.76 12.24
CA VAL A 98 -8.92 -1.11 13.33
C VAL A 98 -9.74 -1.05 14.62
N LYS A 99 -11.05 -0.75 14.55
CA LYS A 99 -11.94 -0.67 15.72
C LYS A 99 -12.10 -2.00 16.47
N SER A 100 -11.83 -3.13 15.83
CA SER A 100 -11.91 -4.46 16.46
C SER A 100 -10.61 -4.89 17.14
N LEU A 101 -9.54 -4.12 17.00
CA LEU A 101 -8.21 -4.47 17.51
C LEU A 101 -8.00 -4.01 18.97
N PRO A 102 -7.04 -4.63 19.70
CA PRO A 102 -6.66 -4.20 21.04
C PRO A 102 -6.21 -2.74 21.10
N ALA A 103 -6.38 -2.09 22.23
CA ALA A 103 -6.03 -0.68 22.42
C ALA A 103 -4.52 -0.40 22.30
N ASP A 104 -3.68 -1.39 22.52
CA ASP A 104 -2.22 -1.35 22.40
C ASP A 104 -1.70 -1.93 21.06
N ALA A 105 -2.60 -2.22 20.11
CA ALA A 105 -2.22 -2.75 18.81
C ALA A 105 -1.31 -1.79 18.03
N VAL A 106 -0.32 -2.36 17.32
CA VAL A 106 0.42 -1.69 16.24
C VAL A 106 -0.24 -2.08 14.92
N VAL A 107 -0.78 -1.10 14.20
CA VAL A 107 -1.50 -1.30 12.93
C VAL A 107 -0.68 -0.74 11.78
N ILE A 108 -0.24 -1.60 10.88
CA ILE A 108 0.55 -1.25 9.70
C ILE A 108 -0.36 -1.16 8.48
N ASN A 109 -0.53 0.04 7.95
CA ASN A 109 -1.22 0.26 6.68
C ASN A 109 -0.21 0.32 5.54
N GLN A 110 -0.27 -0.64 4.63
CA GLN A 110 0.51 -0.61 3.39
C GLN A 110 -0.15 0.33 2.38
N ILE A 111 0.50 1.47 2.09
CA ILE A 111 -0.04 2.50 1.19
C ILE A 111 1.01 2.89 0.14
N PRO A 112 0.93 2.39 -1.09
CA PRO A 112 1.90 2.73 -2.15
C PRO A 112 1.92 4.21 -2.53
N LEU A 113 0.75 4.86 -2.54
CA LEU A 113 0.54 6.24 -2.98
C LEU A 113 0.36 7.22 -1.81
N LEU A 114 1.10 7.02 -0.71
CA LEU A 114 0.95 7.82 0.52
C LEU A 114 1.26 9.31 0.31
N VAL A 115 2.31 9.61 -0.46
CA VAL A 115 2.74 10.99 -0.77
C VAL A 115 1.76 11.63 -1.74
N GLU A 116 1.42 10.92 -2.80
CA GLU A 116 0.55 11.40 -3.88
C GLU A 116 -0.85 11.78 -3.38
N THR A 117 -1.30 11.16 -2.29
CA THR A 117 -2.63 11.40 -1.70
C THR A 117 -2.62 12.28 -0.45
N ASP A 118 -1.47 12.89 -0.09
CA ASP A 118 -1.27 13.62 1.18
C ASP A 118 -1.78 12.83 2.42
N GLY A 119 -1.60 11.51 2.35
CA GLY A 119 -2.17 10.57 3.33
C GLY A 119 -1.44 10.48 4.66
N ALA A 120 -0.22 10.99 4.76
CA ALA A 120 0.67 10.82 5.92
C ALA A 120 0.07 11.34 7.22
N LYS A 121 -0.65 12.46 7.19
CA LYS A 121 -1.26 13.12 8.37
C LYS A 121 -2.29 12.27 9.12
N ARG A 122 -2.72 11.15 8.56
CA ARG A 122 -3.70 10.22 9.17
C ARG A 122 -3.05 9.16 10.05
N PHE A 123 -1.72 9.14 10.10
CA PHE A 123 -0.93 8.13 10.79
C PHE A 123 -0.05 8.76 11.86
N ASP A 124 0.15 8.02 12.93
CA ASP A 124 0.99 8.44 14.05
C ASP A 124 2.48 8.26 13.72
N PHE A 125 2.78 7.33 12.80
CA PHE A 125 4.14 7.01 12.38
C PHE A 125 4.18 6.63 10.90
N VAL A 126 5.23 7.04 10.19
CA VAL A 126 5.43 6.73 8.77
C VAL A 126 6.76 6.01 8.58
N ILE A 127 6.70 4.83 7.99
CA ILE A 127 7.87 4.05 7.59
C ILE A 127 7.99 4.10 6.06
N THR A 128 9.15 4.53 5.57
CA THR A 128 9.48 4.45 4.14
C THR A 128 10.53 3.36 3.92
N VAL A 129 10.20 2.40 3.04
CA VAL A 129 11.17 1.40 2.57
C VAL A 129 11.76 1.89 1.26
N SER A 130 13.08 2.14 1.25
CA SER A 130 13.82 2.55 0.06
C SER A 130 14.90 1.53 -0.30
N ALA A 131 15.25 1.47 -1.57
CA ALA A 131 16.37 0.69 -2.08
C ALA A 131 16.91 1.35 -3.34
N ASP A 132 18.19 1.20 -3.58
CA ASP A 132 18.86 1.74 -4.77
C ASP A 132 18.20 1.25 -6.06
N GLU A 133 18.11 2.12 -7.05
CA GLU A 133 17.40 1.81 -8.29
C GLU A 133 17.92 0.52 -8.95
N GLY A 134 19.25 0.29 -8.94
CA GLY A 134 19.84 -0.93 -9.47
C GLY A 134 19.38 -2.20 -8.75
N VAL A 135 19.22 -2.12 -7.43
CA VAL A 135 18.68 -3.24 -6.61
C VAL A 135 17.21 -3.48 -6.95
N ARG A 136 16.41 -2.42 -7.04
CA ARG A 136 14.98 -2.49 -7.40
C ARG A 136 14.79 -3.09 -8.79
N ARG A 137 15.54 -2.63 -9.80
CA ARG A 137 15.51 -3.16 -11.18
C ARG A 137 15.80 -4.65 -11.21
N ARG A 138 16.88 -5.09 -10.57
CA ARG A 138 17.25 -6.52 -10.49
C ARG A 138 16.11 -7.35 -9.92
N ARG A 139 15.56 -6.97 -8.77
CA ARG A 139 14.45 -7.66 -8.12
C ARG A 139 13.19 -7.73 -9.01
N LEU A 140 12.90 -6.69 -9.77
CA LEU A 140 11.76 -6.65 -10.68
C LEU A 140 11.97 -7.51 -11.92
N ILE A 141 13.18 -7.56 -12.45
CA ILE A 141 13.56 -8.47 -13.56
C ILE A 141 13.44 -9.93 -13.10
N GLU A 142 13.95 -10.27 -11.91
CA GLU A 142 13.82 -11.60 -11.30
C GLU A 142 12.35 -12.03 -11.11
N ARG A 143 11.44 -11.07 -10.92
CA ARG A 143 9.97 -11.28 -10.89
C ARG A 143 9.33 -11.36 -12.29
N GLY A 144 10.12 -11.35 -13.35
CA GLY A 144 9.65 -11.49 -14.74
C GLY A 144 9.20 -10.20 -15.41
N MET A 145 9.42 -9.03 -14.81
CA MET A 145 9.08 -7.76 -15.46
C MET A 145 10.10 -7.38 -16.53
N LYS A 146 9.60 -6.83 -17.63
CA LYS A 146 10.46 -6.32 -18.71
C LYS A 146 11.03 -4.95 -18.36
N ASP A 147 12.25 -4.67 -18.78
CA ASP A 147 12.97 -3.44 -18.40
C ASP A 147 12.23 -2.15 -18.80
N TYR A 148 11.56 -2.13 -19.96
CA TYR A 148 10.76 -0.98 -20.38
C TYR A 148 9.54 -0.74 -19.45
N GLU A 149 8.93 -1.79 -18.91
CA GLU A 149 7.81 -1.69 -17.94
C GLU A 149 8.32 -1.16 -16.60
N ILE A 150 9.50 -1.64 -16.17
CA ILE A 150 10.17 -1.17 -14.95
C ILE A 150 10.44 0.33 -15.06
N THR A 151 11.06 0.77 -16.17
CA THR A 151 11.37 2.17 -16.41
C THR A 151 10.10 3.04 -16.38
N LYS A 152 9.03 2.60 -17.04
CA LYS A 152 7.74 3.32 -17.03
C LYS A 152 7.14 3.43 -15.62
N ARG A 153 7.20 2.35 -14.82
CA ARG A 153 6.65 2.36 -13.45
C ARG A 153 7.48 3.18 -12.49
N LEU A 154 8.81 3.15 -12.61
CA LEU A 154 9.70 3.99 -11.80
C LEU A 154 9.47 5.48 -12.10
N ALA A 155 9.33 5.85 -13.37
CA ALA A 155 9.08 7.24 -13.78
C ALA A 155 7.67 7.76 -13.39
N ALA A 156 6.69 6.86 -13.20
CA ALA A 156 5.33 7.24 -12.80
C ALA A 156 5.17 7.45 -11.30
N GLN A 157 6.12 7.03 -10.48
CA GLN A 157 6.08 7.20 -9.03
C GLN A 157 6.83 8.46 -8.59
N VAL A 158 6.42 9.05 -7.46
CA VAL A 158 7.23 10.07 -6.79
C VAL A 158 8.63 9.52 -6.47
N ASN A 159 9.62 10.38 -6.42
CA ASN A 159 10.99 9.97 -6.09
C ASN A 159 11.12 9.56 -4.61
N ASP A 160 12.18 8.83 -4.28
CA ASP A 160 12.39 8.34 -2.92
C ASP A 160 12.64 9.49 -1.93
N ALA A 161 13.25 10.60 -2.37
CA ALA A 161 13.46 11.78 -1.52
C ALA A 161 12.15 12.37 -0.99
N ALA A 162 11.09 12.41 -1.80
CA ALA A 162 9.77 12.88 -1.37
C ALA A 162 9.12 11.92 -0.35
N ARG A 163 9.34 10.61 -0.48
CA ARG A 163 8.88 9.63 0.52
C ARG A 163 9.68 9.69 1.81
N GLU A 164 10.99 9.86 1.71
CA GLU A 164 11.88 9.98 2.85
C GLU A 164 11.60 11.26 3.65
N ALA A 165 11.21 12.35 2.98
CA ALA A 165 10.91 13.63 3.61
C ALA A 165 9.70 13.60 4.57
N ILE A 166 8.77 12.66 4.39
CA ILE A 166 7.59 12.50 5.26
C ILE A 166 7.75 11.36 6.26
N ALA A 167 8.85 10.61 6.21
CA ALA A 167 9.06 9.42 7.04
C ALA A 167 9.57 9.78 8.43
N ASN A 168 9.05 9.09 9.45
CA ASN A 168 9.64 9.06 10.78
C ASN A 168 10.81 8.07 10.85
N SER A 169 10.73 6.99 10.04
CA SER A 169 11.80 6.01 9.91
C SER A 169 12.00 5.57 8.47
N ILE A 170 13.25 5.39 8.06
CA ILE A 170 13.64 4.97 6.71
C ILE A 170 14.36 3.62 6.80
N ILE A 171 13.77 2.60 6.17
CA ILE A 171 14.40 1.28 6.03
C ILE A 171 15.11 1.22 4.68
N ARG A 172 16.45 1.21 4.69
CA ARG A 172 17.27 1.05 3.47
C ARG A 172 17.51 -0.43 3.19
N ASN A 173 16.83 -0.96 2.18
CA ASN A 173 16.82 -2.38 1.85
C ASN A 173 17.73 -2.67 0.64
N ASN A 174 19.03 -2.49 0.82
CA ASN A 174 20.03 -2.78 -0.22
C ASN A 174 20.78 -4.11 0.01
N GLY A 175 20.71 -4.64 1.20
CA GLY A 175 21.42 -5.84 1.65
C GLY A 175 20.65 -7.14 1.52
N SER A 176 21.01 -8.10 2.36
CA SER A 176 20.38 -9.42 2.45
C SER A 176 19.03 -9.38 3.16
N ILE A 177 18.30 -10.48 3.07
CA ILE A 177 17.02 -10.65 3.75
C ILE A 177 17.20 -10.68 5.28
N ASP A 178 18.30 -11.25 5.76
CA ASP A 178 18.61 -11.33 7.18
C ASP A 178 18.95 -9.95 7.77
N GLU A 179 19.71 -9.13 7.03
CA GLU A 179 19.97 -7.74 7.42
C GLU A 179 18.67 -6.92 7.46
N LEU A 180 17.78 -7.11 6.48
CA LEU A 180 16.48 -6.46 6.49
C LEU A 180 15.65 -6.86 7.71
N ARG A 181 15.63 -8.16 8.05
CA ARG A 181 14.93 -8.68 9.23
C ARG A 181 15.45 -8.04 10.52
N GLN A 182 16.75 -7.96 10.69
CA GLN A 182 17.36 -7.32 11.87
C GLN A 182 16.95 -5.86 12.02
N VAL A 183 16.95 -5.09 10.91
CA VAL A 183 16.52 -3.69 10.93
C VAL A 183 15.04 -3.56 11.30
N VAL A 184 14.17 -4.45 10.80
CA VAL A 184 12.75 -4.44 11.13
C VAL A 184 12.50 -4.82 12.59
N GLU A 185 13.19 -5.83 13.12
CA GLU A 185 13.12 -6.24 14.52
C GLU A 185 13.59 -5.12 15.47
N GLU A 186 14.66 -4.41 15.11
CA GLU A 186 15.15 -3.26 15.87
C GLU A 186 14.13 -2.12 15.87
N LEU A 187 13.58 -1.75 14.71
CA LEU A 187 12.53 -0.74 14.58
C LEU A 187 11.29 -1.12 15.42
N TRP A 188 10.85 -2.38 15.36
CA TRP A 188 9.74 -2.88 16.14
C TRP A 188 9.97 -2.69 17.64
N ARG A 189 11.11 -3.14 18.13
CA ARG A 189 11.44 -3.15 19.56
C ARG A 189 11.69 -1.75 20.11
N LEU A 190 12.35 -0.86 19.36
CA LEU A 190 12.80 0.44 19.85
C LEU A 190 11.81 1.58 19.57
N GLU A 191 11.01 1.47 18.53
CA GLU A 191 10.14 2.56 18.10
C GLU A 191 8.64 2.20 18.14
N LEU A 192 8.23 1.07 17.57
CA LEU A 192 6.81 0.82 17.38
C LEU A 192 6.14 0.30 18.64
N LEU A 193 6.71 -0.70 19.28
CA LEU A 193 6.12 -1.32 20.46
C LEU A 193 6.03 -0.35 21.66
N PRO A 194 7.05 0.45 22.00
CA PRO A 194 6.93 1.41 23.08
C PRO A 194 5.85 2.46 22.82
N ARG A 195 5.76 2.99 21.59
CA ARG A 195 4.76 4.01 21.21
C ARG A 195 3.32 3.49 21.24
N SER A 196 3.09 2.20 21.03
CA SER A 196 1.75 1.62 21.10
C SER A 196 1.20 1.53 22.53
N THR A 197 2.08 1.47 23.52
CA THR A 197 1.74 1.37 24.95
C THR A 197 1.67 2.74 25.66
N GLU A 198 2.23 3.80 25.07
CA GLU A 198 2.24 5.16 25.62
C GLU A 198 0.99 5.99 25.25
N GLN A 199 0.10 5.47 24.41
CA GLN A 199 -1.16 6.06 23.99
C GLN A 199 -2.31 5.44 24.80
#